data_2981055ff24d19635dfa6b64a48638ee
#
_entry.id   2981055ff24d19635dfa6b64a48638ee
#
_cell.length_a   1.000
_cell.length_b   1.000
_cell.length_c   1.000
_cell.angle_alpha   90.00
_cell.angle_beta   90.00
_cell.angle_gamma   90.00
#
_symmetry.space_group_name_H-M   'P 1'
#
loop_
_entity.id
_entity.type
_entity.pdbx_description
1 polymer ?
#
loop_
_entity_poly.entity_id
_entity_poly.type
_entity_poly.pdbx_seq_one_letter_code
_entity_poly.pdbx_strand_id
1 'polypeptide(L)'
;MTDAIIHRGPDAEGHWFSKRAALGHRRLIVIDPEGGLQPMLYKDGNDTIGLTFNGEIYNYQELRKELEEKGHEFQTKSDTEVLLHAYLEWQEDCVQHLNGIFAFGIWDERFGKLMLGRDHLGVKPLFFAQRGSAILFGSELKVLLSHP
;
A
#
# COMPACT_ATOMS: atom_id res chain seq x y z
N MET A 1 -0.53 16.01 5.71
CA MET A 1 -0.64 14.66 6.33
C MET A 1 0.70 13.93 6.35
N THR A 2 1.41 13.77 5.23
CA THR A 2 2.73 13.10 5.21
C THR A 2 3.78 13.77 6.08
N ASP A 3 3.78 15.09 6.19
CA ASP A 3 4.74 15.83 7.04
C ASP A 3 4.61 15.49 8.54
N ALA A 4 3.41 15.12 8.98
CA ALA A 4 3.17 14.71 10.36
C ALA A 4 3.91 13.42 10.76
N ILE A 5 4.39 12.62 9.78
CA ILE A 5 5.05 11.33 9.99
C ILE A 5 6.47 11.27 9.39
N ILE A 6 7.11 12.41 9.18
CA ILE A 6 8.49 12.48 8.64
C ILE A 6 9.48 11.62 9.43
N HIS A 7 9.31 11.56 10.76
CA HIS A 7 10.15 10.76 11.67
C HIS A 7 10.06 9.24 11.43
N ARG A 8 9.00 8.76 10.76
CA ARG A 8 8.83 7.35 10.41
C ARG A 8 9.47 6.96 9.09
N GLY A 9 9.70 7.93 8.21
CA GLY A 9 10.27 7.71 6.90
C GLY A 9 10.98 8.95 6.40
N PRO A 10 12.20 9.20 6.92
CA PRO A 10 12.95 10.40 6.59
C PRO A 10 13.64 10.33 5.21
N ASP A 11 13.77 9.11 4.63
CA ASP A 11 14.65 8.90 3.48
C ASP A 11 14.00 9.30 2.16
N ALA A 12 12.70 9.12 2.04
CA ALA A 12 11.97 9.51 0.84
C ALA A 12 10.49 9.82 1.12
N GLU A 13 9.89 10.55 0.21
CA GLU A 13 8.44 10.75 0.17
C GLU A 13 7.89 10.55 -1.23
N GLY A 14 6.63 10.18 -1.30
CA GLY A 14 5.91 10.07 -2.56
C GLY A 14 4.45 10.43 -2.39
N HIS A 15 3.89 10.97 -3.47
CA HIS A 15 2.48 11.35 -3.54
C HIS A 15 1.88 10.93 -4.88
N TRP A 16 0.65 10.52 -4.84
CA TRP A 16 -0.16 10.28 -6.01
C TRP A 16 -1.57 10.86 -5.80
N PHE A 17 -2.09 11.46 -6.85
CA PHE A 17 -3.40 12.12 -6.82
C PHE A 17 -4.25 11.68 -8.00
N SER A 18 -5.51 11.45 -7.75
CA SER A 18 -6.55 11.29 -8.76
C SER A 18 -7.77 12.17 -8.46
N LYS A 19 -8.80 12.04 -9.27
CA LYS A 19 -10.05 12.80 -9.02
C LYS A 19 -10.74 12.44 -7.71
N ARG A 20 -10.53 11.23 -7.20
CA ARG A 20 -11.25 10.67 -6.04
C ARG A 20 -10.35 10.21 -4.91
N ALA A 21 -9.05 10.16 -5.11
CA ALA A 21 -8.11 9.67 -4.10
C ALA A 21 -6.81 10.47 -4.10
N ALA A 22 -6.21 10.55 -2.91
CA ALA A 22 -4.86 11.03 -2.70
C ALA A 22 -4.13 10.02 -1.81
N LEU A 23 -3.01 9.51 -2.29
CA LEU A 23 -2.13 8.62 -1.54
C LEU A 23 -0.81 9.32 -1.28
N GLY A 24 -0.31 9.21 -0.05
CA GLY A 24 0.99 9.74 0.33
C GLY A 24 1.75 8.73 1.17
N HIS A 25 3.07 8.70 1.00
CA HIS A 25 3.95 7.79 1.71
C HIS A 25 5.22 8.50 2.17
N ARG A 26 5.68 8.15 3.39
CA ARG A 26 7.02 8.45 3.90
C ARG A 26 7.76 7.14 4.07
N ARG A 27 8.96 7.04 3.50
CA ARG A 27 9.72 5.81 3.41
C ARG A 27 10.95 5.84 4.30
N LEU A 28 11.12 4.76 5.07
CA LEU A 28 12.41 4.31 5.60
C LEU A 28 12.89 3.18 4.69
N ILE A 29 14.06 3.35 4.10
CA ILE A 29 14.60 2.39 3.12
C ILE A 29 15.21 1.20 3.87
N VAL A 30 14.61 0.02 3.70
CA VAL A 30 15.06 -1.23 4.31
C VAL A 30 15.40 -2.26 3.24
N ILE A 31 14.50 -2.46 2.27
CA ILE A 31 14.65 -3.42 1.17
C ILE A 31 14.47 -2.68 -0.14
N ASP A 32 15.28 -3.03 -1.15
CA ASP A 32 15.25 -2.52 -2.51
C ASP A 32 15.14 -0.98 -2.60
N PRO A 33 16.25 -0.25 -2.43
CA PRO A 33 16.25 1.22 -2.45
C PRO A 33 15.64 1.81 -3.73
N GLU A 34 15.83 1.15 -4.87
CA GLU A 34 15.42 1.64 -6.19
C GLU A 34 13.99 1.18 -6.57
N GLY A 35 13.61 -0.06 -6.25
CA GLY A 35 12.34 -0.65 -6.69
C GLY A 35 11.15 -0.48 -5.75
N GLY A 36 11.39 -0.14 -4.48
CA GLY A 36 10.32 -0.02 -3.48
C GLY A 36 9.70 1.38 -3.36
N LEU A 37 9.66 2.19 -4.43
CA LEU A 37 9.05 3.51 -4.41
C LEU A 37 7.55 3.43 -4.13
N GLN A 38 7.04 4.33 -3.28
CA GLN A 38 5.64 4.38 -2.91
C GLN A 38 5.10 5.83 -2.95
N PRO A 39 3.80 6.03 -3.24
CA PRO A 39 2.81 5.01 -3.60
C PRO A 39 3.22 4.22 -4.83
N MET A 40 3.06 2.88 -4.78
CA MET A 40 3.29 2.02 -5.95
C MET A 40 2.04 2.02 -6.83
N LEU A 41 2.24 2.13 -8.13
CA LEU A 41 1.13 2.29 -9.08
C LEU A 41 1.15 1.17 -10.12
N TYR A 42 -0.02 0.60 -10.38
CA TYR A 42 -0.26 -0.29 -11.51
C TYR A 42 -1.27 0.36 -12.45
N LYS A 43 -0.96 0.39 -13.74
CA LYS A 43 -1.86 0.95 -14.77
C LYS A 43 -2.58 -0.18 -15.49
N ASP A 44 -3.91 -0.07 -15.52
CA ASP A 44 -4.81 -0.96 -16.24
C ASP A 44 -5.63 -0.14 -17.23
N GLY A 45 -5.14 -0.02 -18.47
CA GLY A 45 -5.72 0.87 -19.46
C GLY A 45 -5.66 2.33 -19.02
N ASN A 46 -6.85 2.95 -18.83
CA ASN A 46 -6.99 4.33 -18.36
C ASN A 46 -7.08 4.46 -16.84
N ASP A 47 -7.25 3.35 -16.14
CA ASP A 47 -7.41 3.33 -14.68
C ASP A 47 -6.07 3.03 -13.98
N THR A 48 -5.97 3.45 -12.73
CA THR A 48 -4.78 3.25 -11.92
C THR A 48 -5.18 2.56 -10.62
N ILE A 49 -4.36 1.60 -10.21
CA ILE A 49 -4.41 1.02 -8.87
C ILE A 49 -3.20 1.56 -8.11
N GLY A 50 -3.44 2.22 -6.99
CA GLY A 50 -2.41 2.80 -6.14
C GLY A 50 -2.33 2.10 -4.80
N LEU A 51 -1.12 1.75 -4.37
CA LEU A 51 -0.82 1.08 -3.10
C LEU A 51 0.10 1.93 -2.24
N THR A 52 -0.25 2.09 -0.96
CA THR A 52 0.67 2.47 0.10
C THR A 52 0.79 1.34 1.11
N PHE A 53 2.01 0.99 1.48
CA PHE A 53 2.33 -0.17 2.30
C PHE A 53 3.38 0.17 3.37
N ASN A 54 3.13 -0.25 4.59
CA ASN A 54 4.05 -0.16 5.72
C ASN A 54 4.17 -1.53 6.37
N GLY A 55 5.30 -2.19 6.20
CA GLY A 55 5.50 -3.52 6.78
C GLY A 55 6.52 -4.35 6.04
N GLU A 56 6.40 -5.65 6.24
CA GLU A 56 7.21 -6.67 5.60
C GLU A 56 6.36 -7.94 5.41
N ILE A 57 6.35 -8.49 4.20
CA ILE A 57 5.67 -9.75 3.87
C ILE A 57 6.73 -10.85 3.83
N TYR A 58 6.75 -11.70 4.84
CA TYR A 58 7.80 -12.71 5.03
C TYR A 58 7.82 -13.78 3.93
N ASN A 59 6.65 -14.15 3.43
CA ASN A 59 6.48 -15.15 2.37
C ASN A 59 6.41 -14.55 0.95
N TYR A 60 6.94 -13.32 0.76
CA TYR A 60 6.82 -12.64 -0.55
C TYR A 60 7.50 -13.38 -1.69
N GLN A 61 8.57 -14.15 -1.42
CA GLN A 61 9.28 -14.90 -2.47
C GLN A 61 8.47 -16.10 -2.97
N GLU A 62 7.77 -16.79 -2.07
CA GLU A 62 6.87 -17.88 -2.40
C GLU A 62 5.66 -17.39 -3.18
N LEU A 63 5.04 -16.30 -2.70
CA LEU A 63 3.92 -15.65 -3.38
C LEU A 63 4.31 -15.15 -4.77
N ARG A 64 5.50 -14.57 -4.89
CA ARG A 64 6.01 -14.13 -6.19
C ARG A 64 6.05 -15.27 -7.20
N LYS A 65 6.59 -16.44 -6.83
CA LYS A 65 6.64 -17.61 -7.71
C LYS A 65 5.25 -18.09 -8.12
N GLU A 66 4.32 -18.14 -7.16
CA GLU A 66 2.93 -18.52 -7.44
C GLU A 66 2.28 -17.54 -8.43
N LEU A 67 2.50 -16.24 -8.26
CA LEU A 67 1.97 -15.21 -9.14
C LEU A 67 2.65 -15.26 -10.53
N GLU A 68 3.96 -15.51 -10.61
CA GLU A 68 4.68 -15.71 -11.88
C GLU A 68 4.11 -16.92 -12.65
N GLU A 69 3.79 -18.03 -11.97
CA GLU A 69 3.12 -19.21 -12.57
C GLU A 69 1.71 -18.89 -13.09
N LYS A 70 1.05 -17.88 -12.54
CA LYS A 70 -0.25 -17.36 -12.99
C LYS A 70 -0.12 -16.29 -14.10
N GLY A 71 1.10 -15.95 -14.50
CA GLY A 71 1.38 -15.04 -15.61
C GLY A 71 1.64 -13.59 -15.20
N HIS A 72 1.83 -13.30 -13.91
CA HIS A 72 2.23 -11.98 -13.47
C HIS A 72 3.71 -11.71 -13.77
N GLU A 73 4.01 -10.50 -14.26
CA GLU A 73 5.37 -10.02 -14.53
C GLU A 73 5.76 -8.95 -13.53
N PHE A 74 6.93 -9.10 -12.93
CA PHE A 74 7.43 -8.20 -11.90
C PHE A 74 8.58 -7.33 -12.44
N GLN A 75 8.60 -6.06 -12.02
CA GLN A 75 9.63 -5.10 -12.40
C GLN A 75 10.67 -4.86 -11.30
N THR A 76 10.30 -5.12 -10.04
CA THR A 76 11.14 -4.92 -8.86
C THR A 76 11.33 -6.22 -8.10
N LYS A 77 12.10 -6.17 -7.01
CA LYS A 77 12.26 -7.29 -6.07
C LYS A 77 11.54 -7.03 -4.74
N SER A 78 10.70 -5.99 -4.69
CA SER A 78 10.04 -5.58 -3.45
C SER A 78 8.84 -6.46 -3.11
N ASP A 79 8.60 -6.65 -1.83
CA ASP A 79 7.38 -7.26 -1.30
C ASP A 79 6.14 -6.37 -1.54
N THR A 80 6.34 -5.07 -1.68
CA THR A 80 5.28 -4.11 -2.06
C THR A 80 4.67 -4.45 -3.42
N GLU A 81 5.50 -4.79 -4.42
CA GLU A 81 5.03 -5.20 -5.74
C GLU A 81 4.30 -6.55 -5.67
N VAL A 82 4.80 -7.46 -4.84
CA VAL A 82 4.13 -8.76 -4.62
C VAL A 82 2.73 -8.56 -4.03
N LEU A 83 2.56 -7.66 -3.07
CA LEU A 83 1.25 -7.32 -2.52
C LEU A 83 0.32 -6.72 -3.58
N LEU A 84 0.84 -5.85 -4.45
CA LEU A 84 0.05 -5.25 -5.51
C LEU A 84 -0.45 -6.32 -6.49
N HIS A 85 0.42 -7.23 -6.91
CA HIS A 85 0.06 -8.35 -7.80
C HIS A 85 -0.85 -9.38 -7.10
N ALA A 86 -0.69 -9.62 -5.80
CA ALA A 86 -1.61 -10.42 -5.01
C ALA A 86 -3.04 -9.82 -5.01
N TYR A 87 -3.14 -8.49 -4.89
CA TYR A 87 -4.43 -7.82 -5.03
C TYR A 87 -5.01 -7.93 -6.44
N LEU A 88 -4.19 -7.82 -7.48
CA LEU A 88 -4.66 -8.00 -8.86
C LEU A 88 -5.24 -9.39 -9.10
N GLU A 89 -4.63 -10.42 -8.53
CA GLU A 89 -5.05 -11.82 -8.68
C GLU A 89 -6.28 -12.17 -7.82
N TRP A 90 -6.25 -11.82 -6.52
CA TRP A 90 -7.21 -12.32 -5.53
C TRP A 90 -8.12 -11.24 -4.93
N GLN A 91 -7.98 -9.98 -5.33
CA GLN A 91 -8.73 -8.85 -4.80
C GLN A 91 -8.63 -8.80 -3.25
N GLU A 92 -9.77 -8.71 -2.52
CA GLU A 92 -9.77 -8.66 -1.07
C GLU A 92 -9.22 -9.92 -0.40
N ASP A 93 -9.31 -11.06 -1.08
CA ASP A 93 -8.82 -12.32 -0.55
C ASP A 93 -7.29 -12.40 -0.52
N CYS A 94 -6.60 -11.43 -1.15
CA CYS A 94 -5.14 -11.36 -1.10
C CYS A 94 -4.59 -11.42 0.34
N VAL A 95 -5.30 -10.87 1.33
CA VAL A 95 -4.86 -10.89 2.74
C VAL A 95 -4.73 -12.29 3.31
N GLN A 96 -5.46 -13.27 2.77
CA GLN A 96 -5.41 -14.67 3.23
C GLN A 96 -4.11 -15.37 2.82
N HIS A 97 -3.43 -14.85 1.80
CA HIS A 97 -2.16 -15.37 1.30
C HIS A 97 -0.94 -14.75 1.99
N LEU A 98 -1.13 -13.63 2.73
CA LEU A 98 -0.03 -12.87 3.32
C LEU A 98 0.40 -13.45 4.67
N ASN A 99 1.70 -13.64 4.84
CA ASN A 99 2.33 -13.90 6.12
C ASN A 99 3.33 -12.78 6.40
N GLY A 100 3.12 -12.00 7.46
CA GLY A 100 3.99 -10.85 7.76
C GLY A 100 3.39 -9.89 8.78
N ILE A 101 4.06 -8.76 8.91
CA ILE A 101 3.60 -7.62 9.71
C ILE A 101 3.35 -6.45 8.76
N PHE A 102 2.12 -5.98 8.66
CA PHE A 102 1.76 -5.01 7.64
C PHE A 102 0.55 -4.15 7.97
N ALA A 103 0.55 -2.97 7.36
CA ALA A 103 -0.61 -2.12 7.16
C ALA A 103 -0.55 -1.52 5.75
N PHE A 104 -1.66 -1.52 5.01
CA PHE A 104 -1.70 -0.98 3.67
C PHE A 104 -3.03 -0.32 3.34
N GLY A 105 -3.00 0.54 2.32
CA GLY A 105 -4.16 1.08 1.64
C GLY A 105 -4.00 0.92 0.13
N ILE A 106 -5.01 0.33 -0.50
CA ILE A 106 -5.12 0.19 -1.95
C ILE A 106 -6.33 0.99 -2.44
N TRP A 107 -6.09 1.90 -3.37
CA TRP A 107 -7.16 2.55 -4.13
C TRP A 107 -7.21 1.95 -5.53
N ASP A 108 -8.36 1.41 -5.89
CA ASP A 108 -8.62 0.85 -7.22
C ASP A 108 -9.61 1.74 -7.98
N GLU A 109 -9.11 2.44 -9.00
CA GLU A 109 -9.94 3.34 -9.81
C GLU A 109 -10.97 2.60 -10.64
N ARG A 110 -10.70 1.36 -11.05
CA ARG A 110 -11.61 0.53 -11.86
C ARG A 110 -12.96 0.37 -11.20
N PHE A 111 -12.95 0.19 -9.88
CA PHE A 111 -14.16 -0.03 -9.07
C PHE A 111 -14.51 1.15 -8.16
N GLY A 112 -13.62 2.17 -8.07
CA GLY A 112 -13.76 3.27 -7.13
C GLY A 112 -13.73 2.79 -5.68
N LYS A 113 -12.84 1.85 -5.35
CA LYS A 113 -12.81 1.10 -4.10
C LYS A 113 -11.53 1.39 -3.34
N LEU A 114 -11.69 1.67 -2.06
CA LEU A 114 -10.58 1.70 -1.09
C LEU A 114 -10.59 0.40 -0.28
N MET A 115 -9.48 -0.34 -0.33
CA MET A 115 -9.21 -1.45 0.56
C MET A 115 -8.17 -1.03 1.59
N LEU A 116 -8.45 -1.26 2.87
CA LEU A 116 -7.52 -1.10 3.98
C LEU A 116 -7.25 -2.46 4.60
N GLY A 117 -5.97 -2.83 4.72
CA GLY A 117 -5.56 -4.11 5.30
C GLY A 117 -4.54 -3.91 6.42
N ARG A 118 -4.59 -4.82 7.40
CA ARG A 118 -3.68 -4.83 8.55
C ARG A 118 -3.39 -6.26 8.97
N ASP A 119 -2.19 -6.52 9.46
CA ASP A 119 -1.80 -7.82 9.99
C ASP A 119 -2.66 -8.26 11.18
N HIS A 120 -2.74 -9.58 11.41
CA HIS A 120 -3.64 -10.20 12.39
C HIS A 120 -3.42 -9.71 13.83
N LEU A 121 -2.17 -9.40 14.20
CA LEU A 121 -1.83 -8.94 15.54
C LEU A 121 -1.82 -7.41 15.66
N GLY A 122 -2.00 -6.71 14.53
CA GLY A 122 -1.94 -5.26 14.48
C GLY A 122 -0.57 -4.69 14.84
N VAL A 123 0.51 -5.40 14.47
CA VAL A 123 1.89 -4.95 14.72
C VAL A 123 2.16 -3.62 14.03
N LYS A 124 1.75 -3.51 12.75
CA LYS A 124 1.81 -2.22 12.06
C LYS A 124 0.53 -1.43 12.32
N PRO A 125 0.65 -0.16 12.75
CA PRO A 125 -0.51 0.65 13.05
C PRO A 125 -1.24 1.09 11.78
N LEU A 126 -2.58 1.07 11.85
CA LEU A 126 -3.48 1.61 10.85
C LEU A 126 -4.66 2.27 11.55
N PHE A 127 -4.82 3.56 11.32
CA PHE A 127 -5.96 4.35 11.80
C PHE A 127 -6.76 4.84 10.60
N PHE A 128 -8.07 4.87 10.74
CA PHE A 128 -8.93 5.48 9.73
C PHE A 128 -10.06 6.27 10.40
N ALA A 129 -10.59 7.26 9.68
CA ALA A 129 -11.72 8.06 10.10
C ALA A 129 -12.56 8.46 8.88
N GLN A 130 -13.86 8.56 9.08
CA GLN A 130 -14.76 9.14 8.09
C GLN A 130 -15.00 10.61 8.42
N ARG A 131 -14.86 11.48 7.41
CA ARG A 131 -15.19 12.91 7.51
C ARG A 131 -16.05 13.32 6.32
N GLY A 132 -17.33 13.48 6.55
CA GLY A 132 -18.29 13.66 5.45
C GLY A 132 -18.30 12.46 4.52
N SER A 133 -18.05 12.69 3.23
CA SER A 133 -17.92 11.63 2.21
C SER A 133 -16.51 11.10 2.05
N ALA A 134 -15.53 11.66 2.75
CA ALA A 134 -14.13 11.25 2.65
C ALA A 134 -13.77 10.21 3.71
N ILE A 135 -12.93 9.25 3.33
CA ILE A 135 -12.23 8.33 4.23
C ILE A 135 -10.78 8.78 4.34
N LEU A 136 -10.32 9.00 5.55
CA LEU A 136 -8.93 9.33 5.88
C LEU A 136 -8.28 8.11 6.51
N PHE A 137 -7.04 7.80 6.17
CA PHE A 137 -6.28 6.74 6.82
C PHE A 137 -4.80 7.09 6.98
N GLY A 138 -4.13 6.42 7.90
CA GLY A 138 -2.70 6.63 8.12
C GLY A 138 -2.13 5.80 9.26
N SER A 139 -0.81 5.81 9.38
CA SER A 139 -0.09 5.04 10.40
C SER A 139 -0.16 5.63 11.80
N GLU A 140 -0.55 6.88 11.95
CA GLU A 140 -0.65 7.55 13.25
C GLU A 140 -1.88 8.45 13.31
N LEU A 141 -2.49 8.56 14.48
CA LEU A 141 -3.70 9.37 14.69
C LEU A 141 -3.48 10.84 14.31
N LYS A 142 -2.30 11.40 14.58
CA LYS A 142 -1.98 12.79 14.22
C LYS A 142 -2.02 13.07 12.72
N VAL A 143 -1.85 12.03 11.87
CA VAL A 143 -2.01 12.15 10.41
C VAL A 143 -3.44 12.50 10.06
N LEU A 144 -4.41 11.84 10.70
CA LEU A 144 -5.83 12.11 10.49
C LEU A 144 -6.22 13.49 11.01
N LEU A 145 -5.67 13.88 12.19
CA LEU A 145 -5.92 15.18 12.82
C LEU A 145 -5.31 16.35 12.04
N SER A 146 -4.31 16.11 11.19
CA SER A 146 -3.70 17.14 10.34
C SER A 146 -4.48 17.42 9.04
N HIS A 147 -5.57 16.70 8.79
CA HIS A 147 -6.46 16.98 7.67
C HIS A 147 -7.34 18.20 8.01
N PRO A 148 -7.43 19.22 7.14
CA PRO A 148 -8.22 20.43 7.36
C PRO A 148 -9.73 20.18 7.49
#